data_e755de6de4772b049fae9e203a6585a8
#
_entry.id   e755de6de4772b049fae9e203a6585a8
#
_cell.length_a   1.000
_cell.length_b   1.000
_cell.length_c   1.000
_cell.angle_alpha   90.00
_cell.angle_beta   90.00
_cell.angle_gamma   90.00
#
_symmetry.space_group_name_H-M   'P 1'
#
loop_
_entity.id
_entity.type
_entity.pdbx_description
1 polymer ?
#
loop_
_entity_poly.entity_id
_entity_poly.type
_entity_poly.pdbx_seq_one_letter_code
_entity_poly.pdbx_strand_id
1 'polypeptide(L)'
;LGICLGHQVICEAFGGTVSYAKQLMHGKSSEASLDTDSVLFRGLPQVCTVGRYHSLALKPETLPQCLKVTAKTADGEIMAVEHRQYPVFGLQFHPESILTPDGKKMIENFMEVLR
;
A
#
# COMPACT_ATOMS: atom_id res chain seq x y z
N LEU A 1 -0.65 -10.15 -4.52
CA LEU A 1 -1.05 -8.78 -4.19
C LEU A 1 -2.15 -8.81 -3.13
N GLY A 2 -1.88 -8.20 -1.99
CA GLY A 2 -2.85 -8.06 -0.91
C GLY A 2 -3.40 -6.65 -0.86
N ILE A 3 -4.72 -6.51 -0.78
CA ILE A 3 -5.39 -5.21 -0.76
C ILE A 3 -6.13 -5.07 0.57
N CYS A 4 -5.91 -3.96 1.26
CA CYS A 4 -6.53 -3.62 2.55
C CYS A 4 -6.28 -4.73 3.60
N LEU A 5 -7.26 -5.58 3.89
CA LEU A 5 -7.08 -6.70 4.81
C LEU A 5 -5.96 -7.63 4.34
N GLY A 6 -5.85 -7.89 3.03
CA GLY A 6 -4.78 -8.71 2.46
C GLY A 6 -3.40 -8.12 2.70
N HIS A 7 -3.27 -6.80 2.58
CA HIS A 7 -2.03 -6.10 2.92
C HIS A 7 -1.69 -6.29 4.40
N GLN A 8 -2.68 -6.16 5.28
CA GLN A 8 -2.47 -6.32 6.73
C GLN A 8 -2.02 -7.75 7.06
N VAL A 9 -2.63 -8.75 6.41
CA VAL A 9 -2.24 -10.15 6.58
C VAL A 9 -0.78 -10.36 6.15
N ILE A 10 -0.38 -9.79 5.02
CA ILE A 10 1.01 -9.87 4.55
C ILE A 10 1.95 -9.27 5.59
N CYS A 11 1.64 -8.09 6.11
CA CYS A 11 2.49 -7.43 7.09
C CYS A 11 2.67 -8.30 8.34
N GLU A 12 1.59 -8.88 8.85
CA GLU A 12 1.67 -9.73 10.04
C GLU A 12 2.34 -11.06 9.76
N ALA A 13 2.12 -11.64 8.57
CA ALA A 13 2.75 -12.90 8.20
C ALA A 13 4.28 -12.80 8.20
N PHE A 14 4.82 -11.63 7.89
CA PHE A 14 6.27 -11.41 7.89
C PHE A 14 6.79 -10.80 9.19
N GLY A 15 5.95 -10.65 10.21
CA GLY A 15 6.39 -10.28 11.55
C GLY A 15 6.05 -8.85 12.00
N GLY A 16 5.31 -8.09 11.20
CA GLY A 16 4.84 -6.77 11.60
C GLY A 16 3.63 -6.85 12.51
N THR A 17 3.26 -5.72 13.10
CA THR A 17 2.08 -5.62 13.96
C THR A 17 1.10 -4.63 13.36
N VAL A 18 -0.14 -5.09 13.13
CA VAL A 18 -1.24 -4.25 12.69
C VAL A 18 -2.00 -3.78 13.92
N SER A 19 -2.27 -2.48 14.00
CA SER A 19 -2.98 -1.87 15.12
C SER A 19 -3.86 -0.73 14.60
N TYR A 20 -4.40 0.08 15.48
CA TYR A 20 -5.27 1.16 15.08
C TYR A 20 -4.52 2.18 14.22
N ALA A 21 -5.15 2.57 13.10
CA ALA A 21 -4.64 3.65 12.26
C ALA A 21 -4.71 4.98 13.01
N LYS A 22 -3.93 5.95 12.55
CA LYS A 22 -3.93 7.29 13.16
C LYS A 22 -5.28 7.96 13.05
N GLN A 23 -6.04 7.64 11.99
CA GLN A 23 -7.39 8.13 11.77
C GLN A 23 -8.26 7.02 11.22
N LEU A 24 -9.53 7.00 11.65
CA LEU A 24 -10.52 6.09 11.09
C LEU A 24 -10.89 6.57 9.67
N MET A 25 -10.77 5.67 8.68
CA MET A 25 -11.01 6.00 7.29
C MET A 25 -12.17 5.17 6.73
N HIS A 26 -13.22 5.86 6.29
CA HIS A 26 -14.39 5.26 5.67
C HIS A 26 -14.68 5.98 4.35
N GLY A 27 -14.16 5.46 3.24
CA GLY A 27 -14.43 6.03 1.93
C GLY A 27 -13.87 7.44 1.79
N LYS A 28 -12.69 7.69 2.36
CA LYS A 28 -12.01 8.98 2.25
C LYS A 28 -10.79 8.85 1.37
N SER A 29 -10.42 9.92 0.70
CA SER A 29 -9.21 9.97 -0.09
C SER A 29 -8.10 10.67 0.68
N SER A 30 -6.86 10.27 0.38
CA SER A 30 -5.65 10.91 0.93
C SER A 30 -4.60 10.93 -0.17
N GLU A 31 -3.66 11.85 -0.06
CA GLU A 31 -2.50 11.84 -0.93
C GLU A 31 -1.43 10.94 -0.34
N ALA A 32 -0.87 10.07 -1.16
CA ALA A 32 0.21 9.17 -0.78
C ALA A 32 1.44 9.46 -1.63
N SER A 33 2.60 9.50 -0.98
CA SER A 33 3.88 9.57 -1.67
C SER A 33 4.28 8.17 -2.10
N LEU A 34 4.59 7.99 -3.38
CA LEU A 34 4.91 6.70 -3.96
C LEU A 34 6.40 6.59 -4.25
N ASP A 35 6.96 5.40 -4.04
CA ASP A 35 8.27 5.03 -4.55
C ASP A 35 8.10 4.57 -6.00
N THR A 36 8.38 5.46 -6.96
CA THR A 36 8.18 5.16 -8.36
C THR A 36 9.21 4.19 -8.94
N ASP A 37 10.22 3.79 -8.16
CA ASP A 37 11.11 2.70 -8.53
C ASP A 37 10.45 1.33 -8.30
N SER A 38 9.36 1.28 -7.51
CA SER A 38 8.58 0.05 -7.37
C SER A 38 7.88 -0.29 -8.67
N VAL A 39 7.83 -1.60 -9.01
CA VAL A 39 7.17 -2.08 -10.24
C VAL A 39 5.70 -1.66 -10.27
N LEU A 40 5.02 -1.68 -9.11
CA LEU A 40 3.60 -1.32 -9.06
C LEU A 40 3.35 0.14 -9.42
N PHE A 41 4.30 1.01 -9.13
CA PHE A 41 4.11 2.45 -9.29
C PHE A 41 4.87 3.02 -10.48
N ARG A 42 5.37 2.13 -11.34
CA ARG A 42 6.09 2.54 -12.55
C ARG A 42 5.16 3.34 -13.47
N GLY A 43 5.64 4.49 -13.90
CA GLY A 43 4.88 5.35 -14.81
C GLY A 43 3.84 6.24 -14.12
N LEU A 44 3.80 6.23 -12.78
CA LEU A 44 2.89 7.07 -12.00
C LEU A 44 3.59 8.31 -11.45
N PRO A 45 2.81 9.36 -11.12
CA PRO A 45 3.37 10.51 -10.40
C PRO A 45 3.89 10.09 -9.02
N GLN A 46 4.80 10.88 -8.45
CA GLN A 46 5.34 10.60 -7.11
C GLN A 46 4.31 10.77 -6.00
N VAL A 47 3.23 11.51 -6.26
CA VAL A 47 2.13 11.69 -5.31
C VAL A 47 0.84 11.35 -6.03
N CYS A 48 0.07 10.43 -5.45
CA CYS A 48 -1.22 10.01 -5.99
C CYS A 48 -2.29 10.07 -4.92
N THR A 49 -3.53 10.33 -5.35
CA THR A 49 -4.70 10.21 -4.49
C THR A 49 -5.10 8.76 -4.37
N VAL A 50 -5.34 8.29 -3.14
CA VAL A 50 -5.71 6.90 -2.88
C VAL A 50 -6.97 6.85 -2.00
N GLY A 51 -7.83 5.88 -2.27
CA GLY A 51 -9.06 5.69 -1.50
C GLY A 51 -8.80 4.79 -0.30
N ARG A 52 -9.22 5.25 0.89
CA ARG A 52 -8.95 4.58 2.15
C ARG A 52 -10.26 4.15 2.82
N TYR A 53 -10.29 2.90 3.27
CA TYR A 53 -11.47 2.29 3.91
C TYR A 53 -11.00 1.41 5.07
N HIS A 54 -10.14 1.96 5.97
CA HIS A 54 -9.54 1.13 7.01
C HIS A 54 -9.49 1.85 8.36
N SER A 55 -9.57 1.07 9.43
CA SER A 55 -9.39 1.54 10.80
C SER A 55 -8.09 0.98 11.42
N LEU A 56 -7.45 0.04 10.72
CA LEU A 56 -6.21 -0.59 11.16
C LEU A 56 -5.11 -0.33 10.14
N ALA A 57 -3.86 -0.33 10.59
CA ALA A 57 -2.70 -0.12 9.74
C ALA A 57 -1.47 -0.76 10.39
N LEU A 58 -0.45 -1.04 9.56
CA LEU A 58 0.83 -1.53 10.06
C LEU A 58 1.48 -0.45 10.92
N LYS A 59 1.91 -0.82 12.12
CA LYS A 59 2.69 0.08 12.99
C LYS A 59 4.07 0.26 12.36
N PRO A 60 4.45 1.51 12.01
CA PRO A 60 5.72 1.74 11.30
C PRO A 60 6.95 1.20 12.00
N GLU A 61 6.98 1.27 13.35
CA GLU A 61 8.11 0.79 14.14
C GLU A 61 8.25 -0.72 14.13
N THR A 62 7.23 -1.45 13.65
CA THR A 62 7.26 -2.92 13.59
C THR A 62 7.51 -3.43 12.16
N LEU A 63 7.87 -2.56 11.22
CA LEU A 63 8.09 -2.95 9.82
C LEU A 63 9.14 -4.06 9.75
N PRO A 64 8.81 -5.24 9.19
CA PRO A 64 9.78 -6.31 9.02
C PRO A 64 10.90 -5.89 8.06
N GLN A 65 12.12 -6.40 8.31
CA GLN A 65 13.27 -6.06 7.46
C GLN A 65 13.09 -6.53 6.01
N CYS A 66 12.34 -7.61 5.79
CA CYS A 66 12.14 -8.15 4.45
C CYS A 66 11.12 -7.34 3.63
N LEU A 67 10.40 -6.41 4.26
CA LEU A 67 9.43 -5.57 3.58
C LEU A 67 9.96 -4.14 3.46
N LYS A 68 9.65 -3.52 2.32
CA LYS A 68 10.01 -2.14 2.02
C LYS A 68 8.74 -1.33 1.91
N VAL A 69 8.70 -0.15 2.54
CA VAL A 69 7.58 0.79 2.37
C VAL A 69 7.70 1.42 1.00
N THR A 70 6.63 1.33 0.21
CA THR A 70 6.59 1.91 -1.14
C THR A 70 5.59 3.03 -1.29
N ALA A 71 4.73 3.24 -0.30
CA ALA A 71 3.83 4.40 -0.28
C ALA A 71 3.47 4.74 1.15
N LYS A 72 3.37 6.04 1.44
CA LYS A 72 2.84 6.49 2.73
C LYS A 72 2.27 7.90 2.63
N THR A 73 1.38 8.22 3.54
CA THR A 73 0.76 9.53 3.64
C THR A 73 1.66 10.52 4.37
N ALA A 74 1.30 11.80 4.33
CA ALA A 74 2.10 12.86 4.96
C ALA A 74 2.21 12.67 6.48
N ASP A 75 1.19 12.09 7.13
CA ASP A 75 1.22 11.81 8.56
C ASP A 75 1.99 10.53 8.92
N GLY A 76 2.62 9.89 7.93
CA GLY A 76 3.46 8.72 8.17
C GLY A 76 2.73 7.38 8.18
N GLU A 77 1.44 7.34 7.77
CA GLU A 77 0.72 6.08 7.66
C GLU A 77 1.23 5.29 6.47
N ILE A 78 1.60 4.02 6.69
CA ILE A 78 2.11 3.16 5.61
C ILE A 78 0.95 2.75 4.72
N MET A 79 1.06 3.03 3.43
CA MET A 79 0.02 2.75 2.44
C MET A 79 0.36 1.61 1.50
N ALA A 80 1.64 1.26 1.36
CA ALA A 80 2.04 0.13 0.53
C ALA A 80 3.36 -0.44 1.02
N VAL A 81 3.50 -1.76 0.87
CA VAL A 81 4.76 -2.46 1.13
C VAL A 81 5.04 -3.42 -0.02
N GLU A 82 6.31 -3.77 -0.19
CA GLU A 82 6.68 -4.86 -1.08
C GLU A 82 7.81 -5.68 -0.45
N HIS A 83 7.83 -6.97 -0.75
CA HIS A 83 8.91 -7.83 -0.30
C HIS A 83 10.18 -7.50 -1.09
N ARG A 84 11.33 -7.51 -0.42
CA ARG A 84 12.59 -7.12 -1.06
C ARG A 84 13.09 -8.16 -2.07
N GLN A 85 12.64 -9.42 -1.97
CA GLN A 85 13.12 -10.51 -2.82
C GLN A 85 12.00 -11.18 -3.62
N TYR A 86 10.80 -11.29 -3.06
CA TYR A 86 9.69 -12.01 -3.70
C TYR A 86 8.67 -11.04 -4.27
N PRO A 87 7.90 -11.44 -5.30
CA PRO A 87 6.87 -10.58 -5.89
C PRO A 87 5.61 -10.54 -5.01
N VAL A 88 5.78 -10.10 -3.77
CA VAL A 88 4.70 -9.94 -2.79
C VAL A 88 4.51 -8.46 -2.54
N PHE A 89 3.29 -7.98 -2.78
CA PHE A 89 2.94 -6.57 -2.69
C PHE A 89 1.70 -6.39 -1.83
N GLY A 90 1.69 -5.37 -0.98
CA GLY A 90 0.53 -5.01 -0.17
C GLY A 90 0.15 -3.55 -0.38
N LEU A 91 -1.16 -3.31 -0.58
CA LEU A 91 -1.73 -1.97 -0.68
C LEU A 91 -2.76 -1.80 0.42
N GLN A 92 -2.57 -0.81 1.30
CA GLN A 92 -3.54 -0.51 2.35
C GLN A 92 -4.79 0.14 1.76
N PHE A 93 -4.64 0.87 0.67
CA PHE A 93 -5.75 1.51 -0.01
C PHE A 93 -6.39 0.58 -1.04
N HIS A 94 -7.49 1.01 -1.61
CA HIS A 94 -8.25 0.24 -2.61
C HIS A 94 -7.95 0.78 -4.01
N PRO A 95 -7.11 0.10 -4.80
CA PRO A 95 -6.80 0.56 -6.17
C PRO A 95 -8.00 0.46 -7.10
N GLU A 96 -8.98 -0.40 -6.79
CA GLU A 96 -10.17 -0.55 -7.60
C GLU A 96 -11.20 0.56 -7.36
N SER A 97 -11.03 1.33 -6.27
CA SER A 97 -11.99 2.39 -5.90
C SER A 97 -11.92 3.57 -6.85
N ILE A 98 -13.09 4.19 -7.09
CA ILE A 98 -13.17 5.45 -7.83
C ILE A 98 -12.34 6.55 -7.15
N LEU A 99 -12.09 6.42 -5.84
CA LEU A 99 -11.27 7.37 -5.08
C LEU A 99 -9.77 7.22 -5.34
N THR A 100 -9.36 6.18 -6.08
CA THR A 100 -7.97 5.96 -6.49
C THR A 100 -7.89 6.05 -8.02
N PRO A 101 -7.75 7.28 -8.58
CA PRO A 101 -7.82 7.46 -10.03
C PRO A 101 -6.76 6.67 -10.81
N ASP A 102 -5.56 6.49 -10.23
CA ASP A 102 -4.45 5.78 -10.89
C ASP A 102 -4.41 4.30 -10.56
N GLY A 103 -5.43 3.77 -9.86
CA GLY A 103 -5.45 2.39 -9.40
C GLY A 103 -5.39 1.37 -10.50
N LYS A 104 -6.05 1.64 -11.64
CA LYS A 104 -6.02 0.73 -12.80
C LYS A 104 -4.59 0.49 -13.28
N LYS A 105 -3.79 1.54 -13.33
CA LYS A 105 -2.38 1.44 -13.76
C LYS A 105 -1.57 0.57 -12.81
N MET A 106 -1.86 0.68 -11.50
CA MET A 106 -1.20 -0.15 -10.50
C MET A 106 -1.50 -1.63 -10.73
N ILE A 107 -2.76 -1.96 -11.00
CA ILE A 107 -3.17 -3.34 -11.27
C ILE A 107 -2.53 -3.84 -12.56
N GLU A 108 -2.50 -3.02 -13.61
CA GLU A 108 -1.86 -3.38 -14.86
C GLU A 108 -0.37 -3.66 -14.65
N ASN A 109 0.31 -2.83 -13.85
CA ASN A 109 1.72 -3.06 -13.52
C ASN A 109 1.91 -4.39 -12.78
N PHE A 110 1.00 -4.73 -11.87
CA PHE A 110 1.08 -6.01 -11.16
C PHE A 110 0.90 -7.17 -12.14
N MET A 111 -0.04 -7.06 -13.09
CA MET A 111 -0.24 -8.11 -14.08
C MET A 111 1.02 -8.35 -14.91
N GLU A 112 1.80 -7.31 -15.18
CA GLU A 112 3.08 -7.45 -15.90
C GLU A 112 4.09 -8.26 -15.09
N VAL A 113 4.06 -8.15 -13.75
CA VAL A 113 4.96 -8.93 -12.88
C VAL A 113 4.71 -10.43 -13.03
N LEU A 114 3.47 -10.82 -13.33
CA LEU A 114 3.08 -12.24 -13.42
C LEU A 114 3.44 -12.88 -14.77
N ARG A 115 3.94 -12.12 -15.72
CA ARG A 115 4.28 -12.64 -17.05
C ARG A 115 5.69 -13.22 -17.10
#